data_f25579be0a04737e94822a2c575f8a2c
#
_entry.id   f25579be0a04737e94822a2c575f8a2c
#
_cell.length_a   1.000
_cell.length_b   1.000
_cell.length_c   1.000
_cell.angle_alpha   90.00
_cell.angle_beta   90.00
_cell.angle_gamma   90.00
#
_symmetry.space_group_name_H-M   'P 1'
#
loop_
_entity.id
_entity.type
_entity.pdbx_description
1 polymer ?
#
loop_
_entity_poly.entity_id
_entity_poly.type
_entity_poly.pdbx_seq_one_letter_code
_entity_poly.pdbx_strand_id
1 'polypeptide(L)'
;MLHLHNDTINDKREYYMEMLILVPKITNRLYYIFELMLKDELGIDFKFTTDKDSYLSHEGSKLHYGKYPMPEESGLYQQAANILFEHDIADQDVKICNYKESKAIYPVFNEKSLFPFDIFAASFYIISRYEEYLPHVSDNYNRFQPQDSILYKMEMMERPVINLWSIDLGNELVARYPEITLKKKTFRFVPTY
;
A
#
# COMPACT_ATOMS: atom_id res chain seq x y z
N MET A 1 -41.44 13.87 -11.71
CA MET A 1 -41.17 13.05 -10.50
C MET A 1 -40.17 11.88 -10.74
N LEU A 2 -39.37 11.92 -11.83
CA LEU A 2 -38.46 10.86 -12.26
C LEU A 2 -36.95 11.23 -12.16
N HIS A 3 -36.64 12.50 -11.84
CA HIS A 3 -35.22 12.95 -11.77
C HIS A 3 -34.55 12.75 -10.40
N LEU A 4 -35.33 12.66 -9.31
CA LEU A 4 -34.78 12.50 -7.96
C LEU A 4 -34.32 11.06 -7.62
N HIS A 5 -34.71 10.05 -8.42
CA HIS A 5 -34.36 8.66 -8.13
C HIS A 5 -33.02 8.25 -8.76
N ASN A 6 -32.57 8.93 -9.81
CA ASN A 6 -31.28 8.61 -10.46
C ASN A 6 -30.09 9.20 -9.72
N ASP A 7 -30.23 10.37 -9.10
CA ASP A 7 -29.12 11.01 -8.37
C ASP A 7 -28.76 10.23 -7.09
N THR A 8 -29.78 9.67 -6.41
CA THR A 8 -29.56 8.89 -5.17
C THR A 8 -28.89 7.52 -5.46
N ILE A 9 -29.15 6.93 -6.63
CA ILE A 9 -28.56 5.65 -7.04
C ILE A 9 -27.12 5.84 -7.53
N ASN A 10 -26.83 6.94 -8.21
CA ASN A 10 -25.47 7.29 -8.63
C ASN A 10 -24.58 7.66 -7.44
N ASP A 11 -25.10 8.45 -6.50
CA ASP A 11 -24.40 8.83 -5.27
C ASP A 11 -24.11 7.59 -4.40
N LYS A 12 -25.06 6.66 -4.28
CA LYS A 12 -24.80 5.37 -3.61
C LYS A 12 -23.77 4.50 -4.34
N ARG A 13 -23.76 4.47 -5.68
CA ARG A 13 -22.78 3.68 -6.45
C ARG A 13 -21.38 4.26 -6.33
N GLU A 14 -21.21 5.57 -6.36
CA GLU A 14 -19.92 6.22 -6.10
C GLU A 14 -19.42 5.93 -4.68
N TYR A 15 -20.31 5.99 -3.68
CA TYR A 15 -19.97 5.70 -2.28
C TYR A 15 -19.51 4.25 -2.06
N TYR A 16 -20.04 3.27 -2.80
CA TYR A 16 -19.63 1.85 -2.70
C TYR A 16 -18.39 1.49 -3.52
N MET A 17 -17.95 2.37 -4.42
CA MET A 17 -16.75 2.12 -5.24
C MET A 17 -15.46 2.62 -4.58
N GLU A 18 -15.56 3.47 -3.56
CA GLU A 18 -14.41 4.00 -2.82
C GLU A 18 -14.09 3.11 -1.62
N MET A 19 -12.84 2.59 -1.56
CA MET A 19 -12.40 1.78 -0.43
C MET A 19 -12.19 2.64 0.82
N LEU A 20 -12.84 2.29 1.92
CA LEU A 20 -12.63 2.98 3.19
C LEU A 20 -11.46 2.35 3.95
N ILE A 21 -10.46 3.14 4.30
CA ILE A 21 -9.25 2.68 4.98
C ILE A 21 -9.16 3.29 6.37
N LEU A 22 -9.29 2.45 7.39
CA LEU A 22 -9.07 2.87 8.77
C LEU A 22 -7.57 2.90 9.08
N VAL A 23 -7.11 4.04 9.57
CA VAL A 23 -5.73 4.27 10.00
C VAL A 23 -5.69 4.96 11.37
N PRO A 24 -4.64 4.76 12.18
CA PRO A 24 -4.52 5.45 13.48
C PRO A 24 -4.26 6.95 13.33
N LYS A 25 -3.62 7.35 12.22
CA LYS A 25 -3.24 8.73 11.92
C LYS A 25 -3.05 8.87 10.41
N ILE A 26 -3.53 9.97 9.84
CA ILE A 26 -3.35 10.29 8.42
C ILE A 26 -2.06 11.09 8.25
N THR A 27 -1.20 10.67 7.32
CA THR A 27 0.09 11.31 7.01
C THR A 27 0.30 11.44 5.49
N ASN A 28 1.21 12.32 5.08
CA ASN A 28 1.58 12.44 3.66
C ASN A 28 2.23 11.17 3.12
N ARG A 29 2.97 10.41 3.95
CA ARG A 29 3.57 9.13 3.55
C ARG A 29 2.51 8.09 3.23
N LEU A 30 1.43 8.04 4.03
CA LEU A 30 0.27 7.19 3.75
C LEU A 30 -0.38 7.58 2.43
N TYR A 31 -0.72 8.85 2.24
CA TYR A 31 -1.32 9.31 0.97
C TYR A 31 -0.45 8.93 -0.22
N TYR A 32 0.84 9.22 -0.16
CA TYR A 32 1.78 8.94 -1.24
C TYR A 32 1.78 7.48 -1.67
N ILE A 33 1.94 6.54 -0.71
CA ILE A 33 2.09 5.14 -1.07
C ILE A 33 0.76 4.46 -1.39
N PHE A 34 -0.33 4.84 -0.73
CA PHE A 34 -1.65 4.31 -1.02
C PHE A 34 -2.18 4.83 -2.36
N GLU A 35 -1.95 6.11 -2.69
CA GLU A 35 -2.28 6.66 -4.01
C GLU A 35 -1.52 5.92 -5.11
N LEU A 36 -0.20 5.72 -4.95
CA LEU A 36 0.59 4.96 -5.91
C LEU A 36 0.06 3.53 -6.10
N MET A 37 -0.13 2.78 -5.00
CA MET A 37 -0.44 1.35 -5.10
C MET A 37 -1.91 1.09 -5.43
N LEU A 38 -2.84 1.80 -4.79
CA LEU A 38 -4.27 1.57 -5.02
C LEU A 38 -4.78 2.33 -6.23
N LYS A 39 -4.54 3.64 -6.34
CA LYS A 39 -5.12 4.46 -7.40
C LYS A 39 -4.35 4.35 -8.71
N ASP A 40 -3.05 4.59 -8.69
CA ASP A 40 -2.26 4.65 -9.93
C ASP A 40 -2.04 3.26 -10.52
N GLU A 41 -1.67 2.28 -9.70
CA GLU A 41 -1.37 0.92 -10.15
C GLU A 41 -2.64 0.07 -10.35
N LEU A 42 -3.59 0.11 -9.41
CA LEU A 42 -4.77 -0.76 -9.41
C LEU A 42 -6.05 -0.08 -9.90
N GLY A 43 -6.13 1.25 -9.90
CA GLY A 43 -7.32 2.01 -10.29
C GLY A 43 -8.43 1.98 -9.24
N ILE A 44 -8.07 1.80 -7.97
CA ILE A 44 -9.00 1.75 -6.84
C ILE A 44 -8.97 3.10 -6.13
N ASP A 45 -10.10 3.81 -6.14
CA ASP A 45 -10.27 5.01 -5.34
C ASP A 45 -10.45 4.65 -3.86
N PHE A 46 -9.91 5.47 -2.98
CA PHE A 46 -9.92 5.21 -1.55
C PHE A 46 -10.05 6.49 -0.72
N LYS A 47 -10.49 6.30 0.52
CA LYS A 47 -10.56 7.37 1.52
C LYS A 47 -10.04 6.88 2.86
N PHE A 48 -9.24 7.71 3.54
CA PHE A 48 -8.82 7.42 4.90
C PHE A 48 -9.85 7.90 5.93
N THR A 49 -9.98 7.12 6.99
CA THR A 49 -10.69 7.51 8.21
C THR A 49 -9.85 7.14 9.45
N THR A 50 -9.98 7.93 10.49
CA THR A 50 -9.49 7.61 11.86
C THR A 50 -10.65 7.25 12.79
N ASP A 51 -11.88 7.38 12.31
CA ASP A 51 -13.09 7.09 13.07
C ASP A 51 -13.50 5.62 12.89
N LYS A 52 -13.46 4.88 14.01
CA LYS A 52 -13.80 3.46 14.04
C LYS A 52 -15.27 3.20 13.78
N ASP A 53 -16.17 4.06 14.26
CA ASP A 53 -17.61 3.85 14.12
C ASP A 53 -18.02 4.02 12.65
N SER A 54 -17.50 5.02 11.97
CA SER A 54 -17.67 5.18 10.53
C SER A 54 -17.10 4.00 9.74
N TYR A 55 -15.94 3.46 10.14
CA TYR A 55 -15.37 2.29 9.50
C TYR A 55 -16.21 1.03 9.73
N LEU A 56 -16.70 0.79 10.94
CA LEU A 56 -17.50 -0.39 11.26
C LEU A 56 -18.86 -0.37 10.55
N SER A 57 -19.50 0.79 10.46
CA SER A 57 -20.79 0.97 9.77
C SER A 57 -20.69 0.99 8.26
N HIS A 58 -19.48 1.07 7.68
CA HIS A 58 -19.28 1.06 6.25
C HIS A 58 -19.56 -0.34 5.67
N GLU A 59 -20.48 -0.42 4.70
CA GLU A 59 -20.89 -1.69 4.06
C GLU A 59 -20.06 -2.05 2.82
N GLY A 60 -19.31 -1.10 2.24
CA GLY A 60 -18.48 -1.29 1.06
C GLY A 60 -17.12 -1.94 1.35
N SER A 61 -16.25 -1.91 0.35
CA SER A 61 -14.87 -2.40 0.48
C SER A 61 -14.12 -1.60 1.55
N LYS A 62 -13.42 -2.31 2.44
CA LYS A 62 -12.72 -1.67 3.55
C LYS A 62 -11.47 -2.42 3.98
N LEU A 63 -10.46 -1.65 4.42
CA LEU A 63 -9.19 -2.14 4.90
C LEU A 63 -8.83 -1.45 6.22
N HIS A 64 -8.45 -2.21 7.23
CA HIS A 64 -7.82 -1.67 8.42
C HIS A 64 -6.30 -1.78 8.29
N TYR A 65 -5.62 -0.65 8.27
CA TYR A 65 -4.17 -0.55 8.27
C TYR A 65 -3.70 0.01 9.62
N GLY A 66 -3.19 -0.85 10.49
CA GLY A 66 -2.85 -0.48 11.86
C GLY A 66 -2.07 -1.56 12.62
N LYS A 67 -1.64 -1.24 13.84
CA LYS A 67 -0.79 -2.11 14.66
C LYS A 67 -1.49 -3.40 15.12
N TYR A 68 -2.77 -3.34 15.41
CA TYR A 68 -3.55 -4.44 15.96
C TYR A 68 -4.80 -4.70 15.13
N PRO A 69 -5.21 -5.96 14.94
CA PRO A 69 -6.43 -6.26 14.18
C PRO A 69 -7.68 -5.80 14.94
N MET A 70 -8.72 -5.56 14.17
CA MET A 70 -10.09 -5.38 14.68
C MET A 70 -10.84 -6.73 14.69
N PRO A 71 -12.09 -6.76 15.17
CA PRO A 71 -12.96 -7.94 15.04
C PRO A 71 -13.04 -8.43 13.58
N GLU A 72 -13.28 -9.73 13.38
CA GLU A 72 -13.28 -10.38 12.05
C GLU A 72 -14.26 -9.76 11.05
N GLU A 73 -15.40 -9.27 11.57
CA GLU A 73 -16.43 -8.62 10.76
C GLU A 73 -16.03 -7.26 10.20
N SER A 74 -14.90 -6.71 10.61
CA SER A 74 -14.47 -5.36 10.23
C SER A 74 -13.75 -5.25 8.87
N GLY A 75 -13.64 -6.32 8.10
CA GLY A 75 -13.03 -6.30 6.76
C GLY A 75 -11.61 -6.84 6.74
N LEU A 76 -10.83 -6.45 5.72
CA LEU A 76 -9.42 -6.82 5.60
C LEU A 76 -8.56 -6.08 6.62
N TYR A 77 -7.50 -6.74 7.07
CA TYR A 77 -6.53 -6.17 7.99
C TYR A 77 -5.11 -6.34 7.45
N GLN A 78 -4.34 -5.27 7.50
CA GLN A 78 -2.90 -5.30 7.26
C GLN A 78 -2.17 -4.69 8.46
N GLN A 79 -1.27 -5.46 9.07
CA GLN A 79 -0.43 -4.95 10.14
C GLN A 79 0.54 -3.91 9.61
N ALA A 80 0.55 -2.74 10.26
CA ALA A 80 1.32 -1.58 9.88
C ALA A 80 2.64 -1.49 10.63
N ALA A 81 3.72 -1.18 9.92
CA ALA A 81 4.96 -0.66 10.49
C ALA A 81 4.86 0.85 10.75
N ASN A 82 5.74 1.37 11.63
CA ASN A 82 5.63 2.76 12.07
C ASN A 82 6.05 3.78 11.01
N ILE A 83 6.89 3.42 10.06
CA ILE A 83 7.53 4.35 9.11
C ILE A 83 6.54 5.26 8.38
N LEU A 84 5.33 4.77 8.07
CA LEU A 84 4.30 5.57 7.38
C LEU A 84 3.61 6.59 8.30
N PHE A 85 3.77 6.44 9.61
CA PHE A 85 3.20 7.35 10.61
C PHE A 85 4.23 8.35 11.16
N GLU A 86 5.48 8.24 10.74
CA GLU A 86 6.57 9.15 11.12
C GLU A 86 6.64 10.36 10.17
N HIS A 87 7.22 11.45 10.66
CA HIS A 87 7.43 12.68 9.87
C HIS A 87 8.90 12.86 9.49
N ASP A 88 9.80 12.52 10.41
CA ASP A 88 11.22 12.70 10.25
C ASP A 88 11.89 11.45 9.66
N ILE A 89 13.07 11.64 9.07
CA ILE A 89 13.92 10.53 8.64
C ILE A 89 14.68 10.03 9.86
N ALA A 90 14.47 8.76 10.18
CA ALA A 90 15.12 8.08 11.30
C ALA A 90 15.56 6.69 10.84
N ASP A 91 16.53 6.12 11.55
CA ASP A 91 16.94 4.74 11.35
C ASP A 91 15.75 3.79 11.52
N GLN A 92 15.67 2.78 10.66
CA GLN A 92 14.56 1.83 10.60
C GLN A 92 15.08 0.40 10.85
N ASP A 93 14.40 -0.35 11.71
CA ASP A 93 14.69 -1.80 11.89
C ASP A 93 14.16 -2.60 10.69
N VAL A 94 14.85 -2.48 9.56
CA VAL A 94 14.48 -3.15 8.31
C VAL A 94 14.98 -4.59 8.34
N LYS A 95 14.06 -5.55 8.42
CA LYS A 95 14.35 -6.99 8.37
C LYS A 95 13.87 -7.57 7.06
N ILE A 96 14.70 -8.42 6.45
CA ILE A 96 14.35 -9.18 5.25
C ILE A 96 13.60 -10.45 5.67
N CYS A 97 12.57 -10.80 4.93
CA CYS A 97 11.80 -12.03 5.06
C CYS A 97 11.54 -12.67 3.70
N ASN A 98 11.20 -13.96 3.70
CA ASN A 98 10.80 -14.64 2.47
C ASN A 98 9.32 -14.32 2.16
N TYR A 99 9.02 -14.11 0.89
CA TYR A 99 7.67 -13.94 0.39
C TYR A 99 7.53 -14.62 -0.97
N LYS A 100 6.70 -15.67 -1.05
CA LYS A 100 6.59 -16.52 -2.25
C LYS A 100 7.98 -16.99 -2.72
N GLU A 101 8.31 -16.82 -4.00
CA GLU A 101 9.61 -17.14 -4.58
C GLU A 101 10.60 -15.95 -4.52
N SER A 102 10.35 -14.97 -3.64
CA SER A 102 11.13 -13.75 -3.53
C SER A 102 11.35 -13.34 -2.07
N LYS A 103 11.90 -12.16 -1.87
CA LYS A 103 12.10 -11.56 -0.56
C LYS A 103 11.27 -10.28 -0.42
N ALA A 104 10.98 -9.92 0.81
CA ALA A 104 10.31 -8.67 1.19
C ALA A 104 10.97 -8.09 2.44
N ILE A 105 10.53 -6.91 2.86
CA ILE A 105 10.98 -6.25 4.10
C ILE A 105 9.79 -5.89 4.98
N TYR A 106 10.05 -5.54 6.23
CA TYR A 106 9.02 -5.28 7.25
C TYR A 106 8.12 -6.48 7.54
N PRO A 107 8.70 -7.65 7.97
CA PRO A 107 7.92 -8.82 8.32
C PRO A 107 6.90 -8.50 9.41
N VAL A 108 5.72 -9.08 9.30
CA VAL A 108 4.66 -9.05 10.31
C VAL A 108 4.40 -10.47 10.80
N PHE A 109 4.00 -10.57 12.07
CA PHE A 109 3.83 -11.88 12.73
C PHE A 109 2.38 -12.14 13.12
N ASN A 110 1.46 -11.24 12.77
CA ASN A 110 0.04 -11.43 13.04
C ASN A 110 -0.60 -12.24 11.91
N GLU A 111 -1.09 -13.42 12.21
CA GLU A 111 -1.71 -14.34 11.23
C GLU A 111 -2.97 -13.78 10.55
N LYS A 112 -3.61 -12.76 11.16
CA LYS A 112 -4.76 -12.06 10.57
C LYS A 112 -4.34 -11.00 9.54
N SER A 113 -3.05 -10.67 9.44
CA SER A 113 -2.56 -9.71 8.47
C SER A 113 -2.69 -10.25 7.05
N LEU A 114 -3.12 -9.40 6.13
CA LEU A 114 -3.34 -9.75 4.72
C LEU A 114 -2.06 -10.30 4.07
N PHE A 115 -0.92 -9.69 4.39
CA PHE A 115 0.40 -10.16 3.95
C PHE A 115 1.30 -10.46 5.15
N PRO A 116 2.29 -11.37 5.01
CA PRO A 116 3.27 -11.68 6.05
C PRO A 116 4.35 -10.60 6.20
N PHE A 117 4.20 -9.48 5.52
CA PHE A 117 5.02 -8.27 5.62
C PHE A 117 4.16 -7.03 5.39
N ASP A 118 4.61 -5.87 5.83
CA ASP A 118 3.90 -4.63 5.54
C ASP A 118 4.20 -4.16 4.12
N ILE A 119 3.31 -4.50 3.21
CA ILE A 119 3.44 -4.24 1.78
C ILE A 119 3.52 -2.74 1.46
N PHE A 120 2.83 -1.88 2.23
CA PHE A 120 2.82 -0.43 2.02
C PHE A 120 4.11 0.21 2.56
N ALA A 121 4.54 -0.17 3.77
CA ALA A 121 5.80 0.31 4.33
C ALA A 121 7.01 -0.14 3.50
N ALA A 122 7.02 -1.39 3.06
CA ALA A 122 8.06 -1.93 2.19
C ALA A 122 8.15 -1.18 0.85
N SER A 123 7.00 -0.94 0.22
CA SER A 123 6.93 -0.19 -1.03
C SER A 123 7.37 1.26 -0.85
N PHE A 124 6.93 1.92 0.23
CA PHE A 124 7.36 3.28 0.55
C PHE A 124 8.87 3.38 0.74
N TYR A 125 9.46 2.48 1.53
CA TYR A 125 10.89 2.47 1.83
C TYR A 125 11.73 2.39 0.54
N ILE A 126 11.33 1.50 -0.37
CA ILE A 126 12.03 1.28 -1.64
C ILE A 126 11.85 2.47 -2.60
N ILE A 127 10.60 2.92 -2.82
CA ILE A 127 10.34 3.93 -3.86
C ILE A 127 10.78 5.33 -3.46
N SER A 128 10.76 5.63 -2.15
CA SER A 128 11.29 6.89 -1.64
C SER A 128 12.81 6.91 -1.56
N ARG A 129 13.47 5.78 -1.84
CA ARG A 129 14.91 5.59 -1.66
C ARG A 129 15.34 5.98 -0.23
N TYR A 130 14.54 5.56 0.76
CA TYR A 130 14.66 6.00 2.14
C TYR A 130 16.07 5.83 2.72
N GLU A 131 16.73 4.72 2.37
CA GLU A 131 18.09 4.38 2.82
C GLU A 131 19.16 5.39 2.40
N GLU A 132 18.93 6.15 1.31
CA GLU A 132 19.88 7.16 0.84
C GLU A 132 19.88 8.44 1.69
N TYR A 133 18.84 8.65 2.48
CA TYR A 133 18.76 9.75 3.45
C TYR A 133 19.39 9.40 4.81
N LEU A 134 19.72 8.12 5.02
CA LEU A 134 20.39 7.65 6.24
C LEU A 134 21.91 7.80 6.09
N PRO A 135 22.68 7.84 7.18
CA PRO A 135 24.14 7.81 7.12
C PRO A 135 24.62 6.59 6.32
N HIS A 136 25.39 6.83 5.27
CA HIS A 136 25.97 5.78 4.42
C HIS A 136 27.37 6.14 3.94
N VAL A 137 28.11 5.15 3.44
CA VAL A 137 29.42 5.36 2.81
C VAL A 137 29.20 5.63 1.33
N SER A 138 29.55 6.83 0.89
CA SER A 138 29.45 7.22 -0.51
C SER A 138 30.65 6.73 -1.33
N ASP A 139 30.46 6.60 -2.66
CA ASP A 139 31.55 6.41 -3.60
C ASP A 139 32.39 7.70 -3.78
N ASN A 140 33.42 7.65 -4.64
CA ASN A 140 34.29 8.79 -4.95
C ASN A 140 33.55 9.98 -5.60
N TYR A 141 32.32 9.81 -6.02
CA TYR A 141 31.44 10.83 -6.60
C TYR A 141 30.31 11.25 -5.67
N ASN A 142 30.40 10.88 -4.39
CA ASN A 142 29.40 11.14 -3.35
C ASN A 142 28.01 10.53 -3.65
N ARG A 143 27.98 9.34 -4.28
CA ARG A 143 26.73 8.62 -4.57
C ARG A 143 26.57 7.43 -3.66
N PHE A 144 25.32 7.10 -3.33
CA PHE A 144 24.94 5.87 -2.66
C PHE A 144 25.31 4.66 -3.54
N GLN A 145 25.94 3.66 -2.94
CA GLN A 145 26.41 2.50 -3.70
C GLN A 145 25.29 1.47 -3.86
N PRO A 146 25.02 0.95 -5.08
CA PRO A 146 23.95 -0.01 -5.33
C PRO A 146 24.02 -1.26 -4.46
N GLN A 147 25.22 -1.76 -4.15
CA GLN A 147 25.44 -2.94 -3.30
C GLN A 147 25.04 -2.73 -1.84
N ASP A 148 24.93 -1.49 -1.37
CA ASP A 148 24.48 -1.17 -0.03
C ASP A 148 22.96 -1.14 0.08
N SER A 149 22.26 -1.10 -1.07
CA SER A 149 20.81 -1.01 -1.11
C SER A 149 20.13 -2.28 -0.60
N ILE A 150 18.94 -2.08 -0.05
CA ILE A 150 18.08 -3.19 0.39
C ILE A 150 17.68 -4.09 -0.78
N LEU A 151 17.46 -3.51 -1.97
CA LEU A 151 17.14 -4.28 -3.18
C LEU A 151 18.27 -5.20 -3.60
N TYR A 152 19.53 -4.77 -3.47
CA TYR A 152 20.69 -5.63 -3.73
C TYR A 152 20.77 -6.77 -2.72
N LYS A 153 20.60 -6.48 -1.43
CA LYS A 153 20.61 -7.48 -0.35
C LYS A 153 19.47 -8.50 -0.49
N MET A 154 18.36 -8.10 -1.08
CA MET A 154 17.25 -8.99 -1.42
C MET A 154 17.44 -9.74 -2.74
N GLU A 155 18.45 -9.43 -3.55
CA GLU A 155 18.65 -9.98 -4.91
C GLU A 155 17.48 -9.60 -5.87
N MET A 156 16.95 -8.39 -5.71
CA MET A 156 15.74 -7.94 -6.42
C MET A 156 15.96 -6.68 -7.28
N MET A 157 17.22 -6.30 -7.55
CA MET A 157 17.58 -5.11 -8.32
C MET A 157 16.95 -5.07 -9.72
N GLU A 158 16.80 -6.22 -10.37
CA GLU A 158 16.27 -6.33 -11.74
C GLU A 158 14.76 -6.63 -11.77
N ARG A 159 14.09 -6.61 -10.62
CA ARG A 159 12.66 -6.95 -10.51
C ARG A 159 11.82 -5.72 -10.17
N PRO A 160 10.68 -5.51 -10.84
CA PRO A 160 9.75 -4.42 -10.51
C PRO A 160 8.91 -4.81 -9.29
N VAL A 161 9.55 -4.90 -8.12
CA VAL A 161 8.96 -5.49 -6.90
C VAL A 161 7.66 -4.84 -6.48
N ILE A 162 7.55 -3.51 -6.59
CA ILE A 162 6.35 -2.76 -6.17
C ILE A 162 5.18 -3.09 -7.09
N ASN A 163 5.41 -3.22 -8.41
CA ASN A 163 4.37 -3.63 -9.34
C ASN A 163 3.90 -5.07 -9.07
N LEU A 164 4.82 -5.98 -8.75
CA LEU A 164 4.48 -7.36 -8.39
C LEU A 164 3.66 -7.40 -7.10
N TRP A 165 4.05 -6.66 -6.08
CA TRP A 165 3.29 -6.55 -4.83
C TRP A 165 1.94 -5.86 -5.02
N SER A 166 1.84 -4.85 -5.90
CA SER A 166 0.55 -4.24 -6.24
C SER A 166 -0.39 -5.23 -6.92
N ILE A 167 0.12 -6.09 -7.81
CA ILE A 167 -0.68 -7.16 -8.42
C ILE A 167 -1.18 -8.14 -7.35
N ASP A 168 -0.31 -8.56 -6.43
CA ASP A 168 -0.71 -9.44 -5.33
C ASP A 168 -1.78 -8.78 -4.45
N LEU A 169 -1.61 -7.50 -4.12
CA LEU A 169 -2.60 -6.72 -3.37
C LEU A 169 -3.94 -6.67 -4.12
N GLY A 170 -3.93 -6.37 -5.40
CA GLY A 170 -5.12 -6.33 -6.24
C GLY A 170 -5.87 -7.67 -6.26
N ASN A 171 -5.15 -8.79 -6.36
CA ASN A 171 -5.74 -10.13 -6.33
C ASN A 171 -6.44 -10.42 -4.99
N GLU A 172 -5.81 -10.08 -3.86
CA GLU A 172 -6.41 -10.25 -2.53
C GLU A 172 -7.65 -9.36 -2.34
N LEU A 173 -7.59 -8.11 -2.82
CA LEU A 173 -8.71 -7.19 -2.74
C LEU A 173 -9.91 -7.69 -3.56
N VAL A 174 -9.71 -8.14 -4.79
CA VAL A 174 -10.78 -8.69 -5.65
C VAL A 174 -11.32 -10.01 -5.08
N ALA A 175 -10.47 -10.86 -4.52
CA ALA A 175 -10.91 -12.09 -3.88
C ALA A 175 -11.87 -11.83 -2.71
N ARG A 176 -11.65 -10.76 -1.95
CA ARG A 176 -12.50 -10.38 -0.81
C ARG A 176 -13.69 -9.51 -1.22
N TYR A 177 -13.52 -8.66 -2.22
CA TYR A 177 -14.47 -7.67 -2.72
C TYR A 177 -14.64 -7.80 -4.24
N PRO A 178 -15.43 -8.77 -4.71
CA PRO A 178 -15.57 -9.07 -6.15
C PRO A 178 -16.12 -7.91 -7.01
N GLU A 179 -16.71 -6.91 -6.37
CA GLU A 179 -17.19 -5.68 -7.02
C GLU A 179 -16.05 -4.75 -7.46
N ILE A 180 -14.84 -4.92 -6.91
CA ILE A 180 -13.66 -4.14 -7.30
C ILE A 180 -13.24 -4.53 -8.71
N THR A 181 -13.11 -3.54 -9.57
CA THR A 181 -12.58 -3.71 -10.92
C THR A 181 -11.19 -3.10 -11.02
N LEU A 182 -10.18 -3.91 -11.27
CA LEU A 182 -8.81 -3.44 -11.41
C LEU A 182 -8.58 -2.76 -12.76
N LYS A 183 -7.73 -1.74 -12.76
CA LYS A 183 -7.27 -1.04 -13.96
C LYS A 183 -6.57 -2.00 -14.90
N LYS A 184 -7.01 -2.08 -16.15
CA LYS A 184 -6.31 -2.83 -17.18
C LYS A 184 -5.05 -2.09 -17.61
N LYS A 185 -3.88 -2.71 -17.41
CA LYS A 185 -2.62 -2.17 -17.91
C LYS A 185 -2.52 -2.40 -19.41
N THR A 186 -2.38 -1.31 -20.17
CA THR A 186 -2.12 -1.35 -21.61
C THR A 186 -0.69 -0.87 -21.87
N PHE A 187 0.01 -1.59 -22.75
CA PHE A 187 1.32 -1.11 -23.22
C PHE A 187 1.15 0.21 -23.97
N ARG A 188 1.91 1.22 -23.58
CA ARG A 188 1.99 2.50 -24.27
C ARG A 188 3.44 2.86 -24.49
N PHE A 189 3.84 2.99 -25.75
CA PHE A 189 5.13 3.54 -26.11
C PHE A 189 5.06 5.06 -26.08
N VAL A 190 5.90 5.69 -25.25
CA VAL A 190 6.04 7.15 -25.20
C VAL A 190 7.48 7.48 -25.59
N PRO A 191 7.73 7.94 -26.82
CA PRO A 191 9.06 8.37 -27.20
C PRO A 191 9.44 9.63 -26.42
N THR A 192 10.60 9.62 -25.80
CA THR A 192 11.23 10.80 -25.18
C THR A 192 12.26 11.33 -26.19
N TYR A 193 12.09 12.59 -26.61
CA TYR A 193 13.01 13.30 -27.49
C TYR A 193 14.05 14.07 -26.68
#